data_90bf8f6ba467e2dccaa4924389947e4f
#
_entry.id   90bf8f6ba467e2dccaa4924389947e4f
#
_cell.length_a   1.000
_cell.length_b   1.000
_cell.length_c   1.000
_cell.angle_alpha   90.00
_cell.angle_beta   90.00
_cell.angle_gamma   90.00
#
_symmetry.space_group_name_H-M   'P 1'
#
loop_
_entity.id
_entity.type
_entity.pdbx_description
1 polymer ?
#
loop_
_entity_poly.entity_id
_entity_poly.type
_entity_poly.pdbx_seq_one_letter_code
_entity_poly.pdbx_strand_id
1 'polypeptide(L)'
;MAKKKGGLSHIYPKDRRCFSLLAKSGAMSRDTLHKLEITDNRIKSYKQAGLIKEVSVPDRHGNGIRTFYELTDKKGKDFCRQECGTRQFISNGNASIHNAKVSEYLADNLSKKELESCLSERELKPFIEGRLQEYLDRQEHDRYQELVDALKNNQLSMPDIIYKTEQGVYEAVEITTDNYGNTEIESKTMTCGLLSVEVTFVHT
;
A
#
# COMPACT_ATOMS: atom_id res chain seq x y z
N MET A 1 -20.32 2.26 37.25
CA MET A 1 -20.72 2.43 35.85
C MET A 1 -19.53 2.15 34.95
N ALA A 2 -19.53 1.04 34.21
CA ALA A 2 -18.46 0.71 33.28
C ALA A 2 -18.49 1.68 32.09
N LYS A 3 -17.41 2.48 31.91
CA LYS A 3 -17.21 3.27 30.69
C LYS A 3 -17.29 2.35 29.48
N LYS A 4 -18.30 2.48 28.63
CA LYS A 4 -18.33 1.85 27.31
C LYS A 4 -17.01 2.14 26.62
N LYS A 5 -16.18 1.10 26.36
CA LYS A 5 -14.95 1.24 25.58
C LYS A 5 -15.35 1.80 24.21
N GLY A 6 -14.92 3.05 23.93
CA GLY A 6 -15.34 3.81 22.78
C GLY A 6 -14.97 3.13 21.47
N GLY A 7 -15.96 2.58 20.79
CA GLY A 7 -15.91 2.34 19.36
C GLY A 7 -16.08 3.67 18.61
N LEU A 8 -15.70 3.73 17.33
CA LEU A 8 -16.03 4.87 16.49
C LEU A 8 -17.55 4.94 16.36
N SER A 9 -18.16 6.05 16.78
CA SER A 9 -19.61 6.25 16.72
C SER A 9 -20.13 6.42 15.28
N HIS A 10 -19.22 6.81 14.35
CA HIS A 10 -19.52 7.03 12.95
C HIS A 10 -18.27 6.76 12.11
N ILE A 11 -18.46 6.16 10.93
CA ILE A 11 -17.40 5.86 9.97
C ILE A 11 -17.72 6.64 8.69
N TYR A 12 -16.79 7.51 8.29
CA TYR A 12 -16.91 8.36 7.11
C TYR A 12 -16.13 7.75 5.92
N PRO A 13 -16.42 8.14 4.66
CA PRO A 13 -15.66 7.68 3.50
C PRO A 13 -14.15 7.92 3.63
N LYS A 14 -13.73 9.05 4.22
CA LYS A 14 -12.32 9.34 4.49
C LYS A 14 -11.67 8.37 5.47
N ASP A 15 -12.41 7.87 6.46
CA ASP A 15 -11.91 6.84 7.38
C ASP A 15 -11.61 5.55 6.61
N ARG A 16 -12.53 5.13 5.74
CA ARG A 16 -12.33 3.93 4.90
C ARG A 16 -11.13 4.07 3.99
N ARG A 17 -10.96 5.22 3.31
CA ARG A 17 -9.76 5.48 2.48
C ARG A 17 -8.48 5.42 3.31
N CYS A 18 -8.45 6.10 4.46
CA CYS A 18 -7.32 6.10 5.37
C CYS A 18 -6.95 4.67 5.79
N PHE A 19 -7.91 3.89 6.26
CA PHE A 19 -7.66 2.51 6.71
C PHE A 19 -7.31 1.56 5.57
N SER A 20 -7.91 1.72 4.39
CA SER A 20 -7.55 0.96 3.19
C SER A 20 -6.11 1.23 2.79
N LEU A 21 -5.71 2.51 2.71
CA LEU A 21 -4.35 2.88 2.37
C LEU A 21 -3.35 2.41 3.44
N LEU A 22 -3.67 2.57 4.73
CA LEU A 22 -2.84 2.09 5.82
C LEU A 22 -2.64 0.55 5.80
N ALA A 23 -3.66 -0.19 5.39
CA ALA A 23 -3.55 -1.65 5.22
C ALA A 23 -2.61 -2.04 4.07
N LYS A 24 -2.59 -1.25 2.99
CA LYS A 24 -1.82 -1.50 1.77
C LYS A 24 -0.38 -0.99 1.85
N SER A 25 -0.14 0.12 2.55
CA SER A 25 1.20 0.70 2.74
C SER A 25 1.87 0.24 4.04
N GLY A 26 1.10 -0.10 5.07
CA GLY A 26 1.57 -0.59 6.36
C GLY A 26 1.79 0.49 7.41
N ALA A 27 2.26 1.69 7.07
CA ALA A 27 2.51 2.78 8.01
C ALA A 27 2.17 4.14 7.40
N MET A 28 1.79 5.11 8.25
CA MET A 28 1.54 6.49 7.86
C MET A 28 2.12 7.47 8.87
N SER A 29 2.63 8.60 8.38
CA SER A 29 2.95 9.76 9.21
C SER A 29 1.69 10.52 9.64
N ARG A 30 1.83 11.41 10.63
CA ARG A 30 0.74 12.34 11.01
C ARG A 30 0.37 13.25 9.84
N ASP A 31 1.36 13.73 9.10
CA ASP A 31 1.15 14.65 7.98
C ASP A 31 0.38 13.95 6.85
N THR A 32 0.73 12.68 6.55
CA THR A 32 -0.04 11.86 5.59
C THR A 32 -1.49 11.69 6.03
N LEU A 33 -1.75 11.44 7.31
CA LEU A 33 -3.11 11.37 7.85
C LEU A 33 -3.86 12.69 7.66
N HIS A 34 -3.21 13.84 7.91
CA HIS A 34 -3.81 15.15 7.68
C HIS A 34 -4.15 15.41 6.20
N LYS A 35 -3.27 15.01 5.27
CA LYS A 35 -3.53 15.07 3.82
C LYS A 35 -4.78 14.25 3.42
N LEU A 36 -5.04 13.14 4.11
CA LEU A 36 -6.26 12.34 3.96
C LEU A 36 -7.48 12.92 4.72
N GLU A 37 -7.41 14.16 5.17
CA GLU A 37 -8.46 14.86 5.92
C GLU A 37 -8.75 14.26 7.32
N ILE A 38 -7.80 13.50 7.90
CA ILE A 38 -7.91 12.92 9.23
C ILE A 38 -7.33 13.89 10.26
N THR A 39 -8.17 14.47 11.09
CA THR A 39 -7.76 15.41 12.13
C THR A 39 -7.15 14.71 13.35
N ASP A 40 -6.40 15.45 14.17
CA ASP A 40 -5.80 14.92 15.41
C ASP A 40 -6.84 14.31 16.37
N ASN A 41 -8.01 14.92 16.47
CA ASN A 41 -9.10 14.36 17.28
C ASN A 41 -9.57 13.01 16.72
N ARG A 42 -9.51 12.84 15.39
CA ARG A 42 -9.87 11.57 14.75
C ARG A 42 -8.78 10.53 14.96
N ILE A 43 -7.52 10.91 14.85
CA ILE A 43 -6.35 10.05 15.18
C ILE A 43 -6.46 9.57 16.63
N LYS A 44 -6.75 10.49 17.57
CA LYS A 44 -6.98 10.14 18.97
C LYS A 44 -8.13 9.14 19.15
N SER A 45 -9.21 9.32 18.41
CA SER A 45 -10.36 8.40 18.43
C SER A 45 -9.98 7.01 17.91
N TYR A 46 -9.18 6.90 16.85
CA TYR A 46 -8.68 5.63 16.33
C TYR A 46 -7.80 4.92 17.35
N LYS A 47 -6.89 5.64 18.02
CA LYS A 47 -6.03 5.10 19.10
C LYS A 47 -6.88 4.61 20.28
N GLN A 48 -7.88 5.40 20.71
CA GLN A 48 -8.79 5.02 21.82
C GLN A 48 -9.65 3.79 21.49
N ALA A 49 -10.08 3.66 20.23
CA ALA A 49 -10.78 2.48 19.74
C ALA A 49 -9.85 1.26 19.60
N GLY A 50 -8.54 1.47 19.67
CA GLY A 50 -7.54 0.43 19.51
C GLY A 50 -7.39 -0.05 18.06
N LEU A 51 -7.72 0.80 17.07
CA LEU A 51 -7.62 0.47 15.65
C LEU A 51 -6.22 0.71 15.10
N ILE A 52 -5.54 1.75 15.59
CA ILE A 52 -4.15 2.06 15.25
C ILE A 52 -3.29 2.12 16.51
N LYS A 53 -2.01 1.86 16.33
CA LYS A 53 -0.94 2.07 17.32
C LYS A 53 0.06 3.09 16.79
N GLU A 54 0.72 3.75 17.70
CA GLU A 54 1.83 4.65 17.43
C GLU A 54 3.14 3.87 17.54
N VAL A 55 4.02 4.04 16.56
CA VAL A 55 5.34 3.39 16.51
C VAL A 55 6.39 4.47 16.34
N SER A 56 7.37 4.46 17.20
CA SER A 56 8.50 5.40 17.17
C SER A 56 9.74 4.69 16.64
N VAL A 57 10.36 5.26 15.61
CA VAL A 57 11.54 4.72 14.94
C VAL A 57 12.65 5.77 15.00
N PRO A 58 13.89 5.41 15.37
CA PRO A 58 15.02 6.32 15.32
C PRO A 58 15.22 6.85 13.87
N ASP A 59 15.46 8.14 13.75
CA ASP A 59 15.86 8.72 12.46
C ASP A 59 17.34 8.39 12.21
N ARG A 60 17.61 7.62 11.15
CA ARG A 60 18.98 7.19 10.81
C ARG A 60 19.88 8.34 10.34
N HIS A 61 19.30 9.44 9.87
CA HIS A 61 20.00 10.60 9.32
C HIS A 61 19.98 11.83 10.25
N GLY A 62 19.39 11.71 11.45
CA GLY A 62 19.27 12.77 12.43
C GLY A 62 19.18 12.24 13.85
N ASN A 63 19.38 13.13 14.84
CA ASN A 63 19.28 12.79 16.27
C ASN A 63 17.82 12.73 16.76
N GLY A 64 16.86 12.46 15.89
CA GLY A 64 15.44 12.51 16.17
C GLY A 64 14.76 11.15 16.25
N ILE A 65 13.51 11.18 16.70
CA ILE A 65 12.60 10.04 16.68
C ILE A 65 11.46 10.40 15.71
N ARG A 66 11.22 9.56 14.72
CA ARG A 66 10.05 9.66 13.84
C ARG A 66 8.91 8.82 14.39
N THR A 67 7.71 9.37 14.36
CA THR A 67 6.51 8.69 14.81
C THR A 67 5.60 8.37 13.63
N PHE A 68 5.17 7.11 13.56
CA PHE A 68 4.25 6.61 12.56
C PHE A 68 3.04 5.96 13.21
N TYR A 69 2.00 5.76 12.42
CA TYR A 69 0.78 5.06 12.81
C TYR A 69 0.64 3.79 11.98
N GLU A 70 0.32 2.69 12.65
CA GLU A 70 0.13 1.37 12.07
C GLU A 70 -1.18 0.76 12.55
N LEU A 71 -1.73 -0.17 11.75
CA LEU A 71 -2.87 -0.95 12.22
C LEU A 71 -2.51 -1.80 13.43
N THR A 72 -3.43 -1.94 14.37
CA THR A 72 -3.29 -2.97 15.40
C THR A 72 -3.59 -4.35 14.80
N ASP A 73 -2.90 -5.40 15.30
CA ASP A 73 -2.95 -6.73 14.68
C ASP A 73 -4.34 -7.37 14.68
N LYS A 74 -5.14 -7.14 15.70
CA LYS A 74 -6.49 -7.69 15.79
C LYS A 74 -7.54 -6.65 15.36
N LYS A 75 -7.77 -5.65 16.20
CA LYS A 75 -8.89 -4.72 16.00
C LYS A 75 -8.76 -3.87 14.74
N GLY A 76 -7.55 -3.38 14.42
CA GLY A 76 -7.33 -2.58 13.22
C GLY A 76 -7.54 -3.39 11.96
N LYS A 77 -6.97 -4.59 11.89
CA LYS A 77 -7.14 -5.49 10.74
C LYS A 77 -8.58 -5.98 10.60
N ASP A 78 -9.28 -6.29 11.71
CA ASP A 78 -10.69 -6.69 11.68
C ASP A 78 -11.57 -5.53 11.18
N PHE A 79 -11.30 -4.31 11.62
CA PHE A 79 -11.97 -3.12 11.11
C PHE A 79 -11.78 -2.96 9.59
N CYS A 80 -10.55 -3.10 9.09
CA CYS A 80 -10.28 -3.03 7.65
C CYS A 80 -11.01 -4.12 6.86
N ARG A 81 -11.09 -5.34 7.39
CA ARG A 81 -11.86 -6.43 6.76
C ARG A 81 -13.35 -6.12 6.66
N GLN A 82 -13.93 -5.58 7.72
CA GLN A 82 -15.37 -5.30 7.81
C GLN A 82 -15.79 -4.04 7.04
N GLU A 83 -15.02 -2.95 7.17
CA GLU A 83 -15.42 -1.64 6.69
C GLU A 83 -14.79 -1.25 5.35
N CYS A 84 -13.62 -1.81 5.02
CA CYS A 84 -12.87 -1.49 3.82
C CYS A 84 -12.83 -2.65 2.81
N GLY A 85 -13.26 -3.86 3.19
CA GLY A 85 -13.16 -5.05 2.35
C GLY A 85 -11.73 -5.57 2.16
N THR A 86 -10.73 -4.97 2.84
CA THR A 86 -9.32 -5.31 2.71
C THR A 86 -9.02 -6.62 3.44
N ARG A 87 -8.47 -7.58 2.74
CA ARG A 87 -8.15 -8.92 3.28
C ARG A 87 -6.65 -9.15 3.47
N GLN A 88 -5.84 -8.45 2.71
CA GLN A 88 -4.38 -8.53 2.75
C GLN A 88 -3.80 -7.29 3.46
N PHE A 89 -2.70 -7.48 4.17
CA PHE A 89 -2.08 -6.42 4.97
C PHE A 89 -0.57 -6.49 4.81
N ILE A 90 0.06 -5.35 4.56
CA ILE A 90 1.52 -5.26 4.56
C ILE A 90 2.01 -5.44 6.00
N SER A 91 3.08 -6.21 6.16
CA SER A 91 3.75 -6.41 7.44
C SER A 91 4.80 -5.33 7.62
N ASN A 92 4.78 -4.64 8.76
CA ASN A 92 5.67 -3.50 8.97
C ASN A 92 7.09 -3.92 9.35
N GLY A 93 7.27 -4.93 10.17
CA GLY A 93 8.60 -5.32 10.61
C GLY A 93 9.49 -4.09 10.92
N ASN A 94 10.65 -3.98 10.25
CA ASN A 94 11.56 -2.84 10.34
C ASN A 94 11.35 -1.80 9.21
N ALA A 95 10.30 -1.94 8.40
CA ALA A 95 10.08 -1.16 7.18
C ALA A 95 9.17 0.08 7.38
N SER A 96 8.89 0.50 8.63
CA SER A 96 7.93 1.59 8.89
C SER A 96 8.28 2.91 8.20
N ILE A 97 9.58 3.22 8.02
CA ILE A 97 10.02 4.44 7.31
C ILE A 97 9.68 4.33 5.82
N HIS A 98 10.09 3.23 5.17
CA HIS A 98 9.76 2.96 3.77
C HIS A 98 8.24 2.95 3.54
N ASN A 99 7.51 2.21 4.36
CA ASN A 99 6.06 2.10 4.27
C ASN A 99 5.35 3.46 4.44
N ALA A 100 5.86 4.33 5.31
CA ALA A 100 5.35 5.68 5.45
C ALA A 100 5.62 6.54 4.22
N LYS A 101 6.76 6.35 3.54
CA LYS A 101 7.07 7.04 2.27
C LYS A 101 6.16 6.60 1.14
N VAL A 102 5.85 5.29 1.06
CA VAL A 102 4.83 4.79 0.12
C VAL A 102 3.50 5.52 0.36
N SER A 103 3.00 5.55 1.60
CA SER A 103 1.73 6.20 1.91
C SER A 103 1.74 7.71 1.66
N GLU A 104 2.86 8.39 1.91
CA GLU A 104 3.06 9.82 1.66
C GLU A 104 2.95 10.12 0.16
N TYR A 105 3.71 9.39 -0.67
CA TYR A 105 3.66 9.54 -2.11
C TYR A 105 2.24 9.35 -2.67
N LEU A 106 1.57 8.29 -2.24
CA LEU A 106 0.22 7.99 -2.70
C LEU A 106 -0.78 9.09 -2.29
N ALA A 107 -0.68 9.61 -1.07
CA ALA A 107 -1.54 10.69 -0.60
C ALA A 107 -1.30 12.03 -1.30
N ASP A 108 -0.07 12.28 -1.79
CA ASP A 108 0.31 13.50 -2.48
C ASP A 108 -0.03 13.50 -3.97
N ASN A 109 0.04 12.34 -4.61
CA ASN A 109 0.03 12.26 -6.07
C ASN A 109 -1.23 11.60 -6.65
N LEU A 110 -1.98 10.82 -5.86
CA LEU A 110 -3.13 10.10 -6.37
C LEU A 110 -4.46 10.77 -6.00
N SER A 111 -5.38 10.78 -6.94
CA SER A 111 -6.78 11.15 -6.69
C SER A 111 -7.47 10.15 -5.76
N LYS A 112 -8.62 10.55 -5.20
CA LYS A 112 -9.40 9.66 -4.32
C LYS A 112 -9.78 8.34 -5.00
N LYS A 113 -10.08 8.37 -6.30
CA LYS A 113 -10.46 7.21 -7.09
C LYS A 113 -9.27 6.27 -7.32
N GLU A 114 -8.10 6.83 -7.61
CA GLU A 114 -6.86 6.07 -7.79
C GLU A 114 -6.43 5.42 -6.48
N LEU A 115 -6.49 6.13 -5.35
CA LEU A 115 -6.23 5.56 -4.02
C LEU A 115 -7.12 4.35 -3.69
N GLU A 116 -8.39 4.38 -4.10
CA GLU A 116 -9.32 3.24 -3.92
C GLU A 116 -8.93 2.03 -4.78
N SER A 117 -8.30 2.26 -5.94
CA SER A 117 -7.87 1.22 -6.87
C SER A 117 -6.52 0.59 -6.53
N CYS A 118 -5.75 1.17 -5.60
CA CYS A 118 -4.43 0.67 -5.23
C CYS A 118 -4.45 -0.81 -4.85
N LEU A 119 -3.46 -1.56 -5.34
CA LEU A 119 -3.16 -2.94 -4.98
C LEU A 119 -1.75 -2.98 -4.39
N SER A 120 -1.60 -3.54 -3.21
CA SER A 120 -0.31 -3.84 -2.61
C SER A 120 0.28 -5.12 -3.20
N GLU A 121 1.58 -5.37 -3.03
CA GLU A 121 2.26 -6.59 -3.47
C GLU A 121 1.49 -7.89 -3.14
N ARG A 122 0.79 -7.91 -1.98
CA ARG A 122 0.02 -9.06 -1.51
C ARG A 122 -1.33 -9.25 -2.19
N GLU A 123 -1.83 -8.21 -2.83
CA GLU A 123 -3.11 -8.22 -3.56
C GLU A 123 -2.93 -8.49 -5.06
N LEU A 124 -1.67 -8.62 -5.54
CA LEU A 124 -1.38 -8.74 -6.96
C LEU A 124 -1.71 -10.11 -7.57
N LYS A 125 -1.94 -11.16 -6.78
CA LYS A 125 -2.26 -12.48 -7.32
C LYS A 125 -3.47 -12.47 -8.27
N PRO A 126 -4.64 -11.93 -7.90
CA PRO A 126 -5.78 -11.82 -8.83
C PRO A 126 -5.49 -10.91 -10.03
N PHE A 127 -4.66 -9.90 -9.86
CA PHE A 127 -4.23 -9.02 -10.96
C PHE A 127 -3.40 -9.79 -11.98
N ILE A 128 -2.43 -10.59 -11.54
CA ILE A 128 -1.60 -11.44 -12.40
C ILE A 128 -2.46 -12.48 -13.14
N GLU A 129 -3.38 -13.13 -12.43
CA GLU A 129 -4.32 -14.09 -13.02
C GLU A 129 -5.18 -13.43 -14.12
N GLY A 130 -5.63 -12.19 -13.89
CA GLY A 130 -6.34 -11.38 -14.89
C GLY A 130 -5.49 -11.06 -16.11
N ARG A 131 -4.19 -10.71 -15.92
CA ARG A 131 -3.26 -10.47 -17.03
C ARG A 131 -2.99 -11.72 -17.87
N LEU A 132 -2.84 -12.85 -17.24
CA LEU A 132 -2.69 -14.12 -17.95
C LEU A 132 -3.92 -14.41 -18.82
N GLN A 133 -5.13 -14.17 -18.31
CA GLN A 133 -6.34 -14.36 -19.08
C GLN A 133 -6.44 -13.36 -20.24
N GLU A 134 -6.10 -12.08 -20.02
CA GLU A 134 -6.07 -11.06 -21.08
C GLU A 134 -5.11 -11.43 -22.22
N TYR A 135 -3.93 -11.98 -21.93
CA TYR A 135 -2.97 -12.42 -22.95
C TYR A 135 -3.52 -13.60 -23.77
N LEU A 136 -4.19 -14.55 -23.11
CA LEU A 136 -4.86 -15.64 -23.81
C LEU A 136 -5.99 -15.13 -24.74
N ASP A 137 -6.83 -14.24 -24.24
CA ASP A 137 -7.97 -13.68 -24.99
C ASP A 137 -7.51 -12.87 -26.22
N ARG A 138 -6.34 -12.21 -26.12
CA ARG A 138 -5.71 -11.46 -27.22
C ARG A 138 -4.80 -12.31 -28.10
N GLN A 139 -4.67 -13.61 -27.82
CA GLN A 139 -3.76 -14.53 -28.53
C GLN A 139 -2.27 -14.11 -28.47
N GLU A 140 -1.88 -13.42 -27.41
CA GLU A 140 -0.50 -13.00 -27.13
C GLU A 140 0.26 -14.16 -26.41
N HIS A 141 0.43 -15.29 -27.10
CA HIS A 141 0.94 -16.54 -26.52
C HIS A 141 2.35 -16.40 -25.96
N ASP A 142 3.21 -15.63 -26.60
CA ASP A 142 4.60 -15.41 -26.14
C ASP A 142 4.62 -14.71 -24.79
N ARG A 143 3.86 -13.62 -24.63
CA ARG A 143 3.73 -12.89 -23.38
C ARG A 143 3.11 -13.74 -22.27
N TYR A 144 2.10 -14.53 -22.61
CA TYR A 144 1.52 -15.47 -21.66
C TYR A 144 2.57 -16.44 -21.16
N GLN A 145 3.37 -17.04 -22.06
CA GLN A 145 4.38 -18.02 -21.69
C GLN A 145 5.51 -17.38 -20.86
N GLU A 146 5.98 -16.19 -21.24
CA GLU A 146 6.99 -15.43 -20.48
C GLU A 146 6.53 -15.16 -19.04
N LEU A 147 5.30 -14.71 -18.85
CA LEU A 147 4.75 -14.46 -17.52
C LEU A 147 4.58 -15.74 -16.70
N VAL A 148 4.12 -16.84 -17.32
CA VAL A 148 4.02 -18.15 -16.68
C VAL A 148 5.37 -18.67 -16.23
N ASP A 149 6.41 -18.56 -17.08
CA ASP A 149 7.74 -19.04 -16.77
C ASP A 149 8.40 -18.18 -15.67
N ALA A 150 8.23 -16.87 -15.69
CA ALA A 150 8.68 -15.98 -14.64
C ALA A 150 8.02 -16.31 -13.29
N LEU A 151 6.72 -16.62 -13.28
CA LEU A 151 5.99 -17.07 -12.07
C LEU A 151 6.54 -18.39 -11.54
N LYS A 152 6.72 -19.41 -12.41
CA LYS A 152 7.23 -20.73 -12.01
C LYS A 152 8.65 -20.67 -11.43
N ASN A 153 9.45 -19.77 -11.96
CA ASN A 153 10.86 -19.62 -11.57
C ASN A 153 11.06 -18.61 -10.42
N ASN A 154 9.98 -18.06 -9.84
CA ASN A 154 10.02 -17.02 -8.81
C ASN A 154 10.89 -15.79 -9.20
N GLN A 155 10.82 -15.40 -10.47
CA GLN A 155 11.61 -14.29 -11.03
C GLN A 155 10.89 -12.93 -10.94
N LEU A 156 9.63 -12.91 -10.50
CA LEU A 156 8.86 -11.67 -10.39
C LEU A 156 9.25 -10.90 -9.12
N SER A 157 9.64 -9.66 -9.30
CA SER A 157 9.87 -8.67 -8.24
C SER A 157 8.77 -7.63 -8.28
N MET A 158 7.79 -7.75 -7.37
CA MET A 158 6.60 -6.90 -7.40
C MET A 158 6.91 -5.46 -6.95
N PRO A 159 6.30 -4.46 -7.59
CA PRO A 159 6.38 -3.07 -7.11
C PRO A 159 5.61 -2.91 -5.78
N ASP A 160 5.90 -1.82 -5.06
CA ASP A 160 5.22 -1.52 -3.80
C ASP A 160 3.70 -1.42 -3.98
N ILE A 161 3.25 -0.71 -5.02
CA ILE A 161 1.84 -0.47 -5.34
C ILE A 161 1.62 -0.51 -6.85
N ILE A 162 0.50 -1.10 -7.26
CA ILE A 162 -0.10 -0.90 -8.58
C ILE A 162 -1.45 -0.20 -8.38
N TYR A 163 -1.79 0.75 -9.22
CA TYR A 163 -3.08 1.45 -9.18
C TYR A 163 -3.62 1.67 -10.59
N LYS A 164 -4.92 1.92 -10.68
CA LYS A 164 -5.58 2.23 -11.95
C LYS A 164 -5.81 3.73 -12.05
N THR A 165 -5.24 4.35 -13.07
CA THR A 165 -5.39 5.79 -13.35
C THR A 165 -6.84 6.14 -13.70
N GLU A 166 -7.17 7.42 -13.70
CA GLU A 166 -8.50 7.91 -14.13
C GLU A 166 -8.79 7.57 -15.60
N GLN A 167 -7.76 7.42 -16.42
CA GLN A 167 -7.83 6.99 -17.82
C GLN A 167 -8.05 5.49 -17.97
N GLY A 168 -7.98 4.73 -16.87
CA GLY A 168 -8.23 3.29 -16.86
C GLY A 168 -6.99 2.45 -17.15
N VAL A 169 -5.81 3.06 -17.24
CA VAL A 169 -4.51 2.39 -17.40
C VAL A 169 -3.97 2.00 -16.01
N TYR A 170 -3.23 0.91 -15.94
CA TYR A 170 -2.52 0.53 -14.71
C TYR A 170 -1.11 1.09 -14.70
N GLU A 171 -0.75 1.68 -13.59
CA GLU A 171 0.57 2.19 -13.29
C GLU A 171 1.08 1.62 -11.97
N ALA A 172 2.39 1.55 -11.82
CA ALA A 172 3.07 1.09 -10.63
C ALA A 172 3.96 2.18 -10.03
N VAL A 173 4.12 2.14 -8.72
CA VAL A 173 5.07 2.98 -7.97
C VAL A 173 5.97 2.08 -7.15
N GLU A 174 7.26 2.41 -7.19
CA GLU A 174 8.29 1.82 -6.36
C GLU A 174 9.04 2.93 -5.64
N ILE A 175 9.08 2.87 -4.32
CA ILE A 175 9.85 3.80 -3.49
C ILE A 175 11.26 3.27 -3.30
N THR A 176 12.24 3.96 -3.85
CA THR A 176 13.65 3.58 -3.76
C THR A 176 14.39 4.37 -2.70
N THR A 177 15.43 3.77 -2.15
CA THR A 177 16.37 4.38 -1.19
C THR A 177 17.79 4.27 -1.72
N ASP A 178 18.77 4.93 -1.09
CA ASP A 178 20.19 4.90 -1.48
C ASP A 178 20.79 3.48 -1.62
N ASN A 179 20.17 2.48 -1.01
CA ASN A 179 20.63 1.10 -1.07
C ASN A 179 20.05 0.31 -2.26
N TYR A 180 19.22 0.93 -3.10
CA TYR A 180 18.62 0.29 -4.25
C TYR A 180 19.66 0.11 -5.36
N GLY A 181 19.94 -1.15 -5.72
CA GLY A 181 20.87 -1.49 -6.81
C GLY A 181 20.20 -1.53 -8.19
N ASN A 182 21.00 -1.44 -9.25
CA ASN A 182 20.51 -1.54 -10.63
C ASN A 182 19.74 -2.85 -10.87
N THR A 183 20.21 -3.95 -10.29
CA THR A 183 19.57 -5.27 -10.44
C THR A 183 18.13 -5.30 -9.90
N GLU A 184 17.85 -4.57 -8.81
CA GLU A 184 16.50 -4.48 -8.25
C GLU A 184 15.60 -3.64 -9.15
N ILE A 185 16.11 -2.53 -9.67
CA ILE A 185 15.41 -1.67 -10.64
C ILE A 185 15.07 -2.45 -11.91
N GLU A 186 16.05 -3.16 -12.47
CA GLU A 186 15.86 -3.99 -13.67
C GLU A 186 14.83 -5.10 -13.45
N SER A 187 14.89 -5.79 -12.31
CA SER A 187 13.95 -6.86 -11.98
C SER A 187 12.52 -6.37 -11.85
N LYS A 188 12.32 -5.20 -11.21
CA LYS A 188 10.99 -4.58 -11.09
C LYS A 188 10.48 -4.04 -12.43
N THR A 189 11.37 -3.43 -13.23
CA THR A 189 11.03 -2.97 -14.58
C THR A 189 10.60 -4.14 -15.47
N MET A 190 11.35 -5.25 -15.44
CA MET A 190 10.98 -6.48 -16.14
C MET A 190 9.62 -6.99 -15.71
N THR A 191 9.39 -7.10 -14.41
CA THR A 191 8.10 -7.55 -13.86
C THR A 191 6.94 -6.67 -14.30
N CYS A 192 7.09 -5.36 -14.21
CA CYS A 192 6.06 -4.41 -14.67
C CYS A 192 5.82 -4.51 -16.18
N GLY A 193 6.88 -4.72 -16.98
CA GLY A 193 6.77 -4.98 -18.42
C GLY A 193 5.96 -6.24 -18.74
N LEU A 194 6.22 -7.35 -18.04
CA LEU A 194 5.45 -8.59 -18.16
C LEU A 194 3.97 -8.42 -17.77
N LEU A 195 3.68 -7.52 -16.84
CA LEU A 195 2.32 -7.19 -16.41
C LEU A 195 1.67 -6.10 -17.27
N SER A 196 2.34 -5.56 -18.28
CA SER A 196 1.90 -4.40 -19.08
C SER A 196 1.52 -3.21 -18.20
N VAL A 197 2.38 -2.87 -17.25
CA VAL A 197 2.24 -1.76 -16.31
C VAL A 197 3.46 -0.86 -16.43
N GLU A 198 3.26 0.46 -16.51
CA GLU A 198 4.34 1.43 -16.43
C GLU A 198 4.75 1.63 -14.96
N VAL A 199 6.06 1.66 -14.67
CA VAL A 199 6.56 1.83 -13.31
C VAL A 199 7.29 3.17 -13.14
N THR A 200 6.93 3.89 -12.08
CA THR A 200 7.61 5.10 -11.63
C THR A 200 8.46 4.78 -10.40
N PHE A 201 9.76 5.03 -10.50
CA PHE A 201 10.68 4.93 -9.36
C PHE A 201 10.79 6.29 -8.67
N VAL A 202 10.52 6.31 -7.36
CA VAL A 202 10.56 7.52 -6.54
C VAL A 202 11.67 7.38 -5.50
N HIS A 203 12.72 8.17 -5.66
CA HIS A 203 13.84 8.20 -4.73
C HIS A 203 13.54 9.05 -3.50
N THR A 204 13.81 8.55 -2.27
CA THR A 204 13.49 9.24 -1.00
C THR A 204 14.61 9.18 0.03
#